data_1c135324a6a2742a893b7f48fca61ee5
#
_entry.id   1c135324a6a2742a893b7f48fca61ee5
#
_cell.length_a   1.000
_cell.length_b   1.000
_cell.length_c   1.000
_cell.angle_alpha   90.00
_cell.angle_beta   90.00
_cell.angle_gamma   90.00
#
_symmetry.space_group_name_H-M   'P 1'
#
loop_
_entity.id
_entity.type
_entity.pdbx_description
1 polymer ?
#
loop_
_entity_poly.entity_id
_entity_poly.type
_entity_poly.pdbx_seq_one_letter_code
_entity_poly.pdbx_strand_id
1 'polypeptide(L)'
;MTAITAITVQNTLGVFGVHPVPPYKPALLKERDTHIALLGKMLKAPFTGQPVELTKTENRFAGLTWGEKNGLVMVRDMDRNTRRSRTFLMNADNPSQAPRLIWNLSIQDRYNNPGQPEMKRLPNGQAVLLQNGDNIFLTGQGATPKGDRPFLDRFNLTTLKSERLFRCDDNSYESVTTLLSDDGSKFITRHETQTSPPN
;
A
#
# COMPACT_ATOMS: atom_id res chain seq x y z
N MET A 1 -2.56 19.11 13.20
CA MET A 1 -2.76 18.40 11.91
C MET A 1 -2.05 19.18 10.83
N THR A 2 -0.93 18.68 10.33
CA THR A 2 -0.25 19.31 9.20
C THR A 2 -0.96 18.82 7.94
N ALA A 3 -1.73 19.69 7.30
CA ALA A 3 -2.39 19.34 6.04
C ALA A 3 -1.32 19.20 4.95
N ILE A 4 -1.02 17.97 4.55
CA ILE A 4 -0.24 17.68 3.36
C ILE A 4 -1.21 17.65 2.20
N THR A 5 -1.12 18.62 1.30
CA THR A 5 -2.15 18.82 0.28
C THR A 5 -1.65 18.54 -1.13
N ALA A 6 -0.35 18.34 -1.36
CA ALA A 6 0.15 17.93 -2.66
C ALA A 6 1.43 17.11 -2.56
N ILE A 7 1.47 15.98 -3.25
CA ILE A 7 2.70 15.25 -3.56
C ILE A 7 2.94 15.39 -5.05
N THR A 8 4.09 15.94 -5.40
CA THR A 8 4.56 15.93 -6.77
C THR A 8 5.47 14.74 -6.95
N VAL A 9 5.09 13.87 -7.87
CA VAL A 9 5.90 12.72 -8.28
C VAL A 9 6.75 13.15 -9.47
N GLN A 10 8.06 13.16 -9.28
CA GLN A 10 9.01 13.49 -10.33
C GLN A 10 9.81 12.26 -10.71
N ASN A 11 9.78 11.86 -11.98
CA ASN A 11 10.74 10.91 -12.52
C ASN A 11 11.88 11.69 -13.22
N THR A 12 12.94 10.99 -13.62
CA THR A 12 14.11 11.60 -14.31
C THR A 12 13.75 12.27 -15.65
N LEU A 13 12.51 12.16 -16.11
CA LEU A 13 12.02 12.63 -17.42
C LEU A 13 10.99 13.75 -17.33
N GLY A 14 10.58 14.19 -16.14
CA GLY A 14 9.62 15.30 -16.01
C GLY A 14 8.77 15.27 -14.73
N VAL A 15 8.11 16.38 -14.49
CA VAL A 15 7.18 16.58 -13.38
C VAL A 15 5.81 16.05 -13.77
N PHE A 16 5.31 15.05 -13.05
CA PHE A 16 3.90 14.68 -13.11
C PHE A 16 3.18 15.29 -11.91
N GLY A 17 2.67 16.51 -12.09
CA GLY A 17 1.68 17.05 -11.17
C GLY A 17 0.31 16.38 -11.38
N VAL A 18 -0.58 16.44 -10.40
CA VAL A 18 -2.00 16.08 -10.56
C VAL A 18 -2.70 17.14 -11.41
N HIS A 19 -2.19 17.35 -12.63
CA HIS A 19 -2.81 18.19 -13.65
C HIS A 19 -3.05 17.35 -14.90
N PRO A 20 -4.04 17.70 -15.74
CA PRO A 20 -4.39 16.92 -16.91
C PRO A 20 -3.15 16.70 -17.78
N VAL A 21 -2.89 15.44 -18.06
CA VAL A 21 -1.75 14.95 -18.84
C VAL A 21 -1.72 15.67 -20.19
N PRO A 22 -0.63 16.38 -20.54
CA PRO A 22 -0.49 16.89 -21.91
C PRO A 22 -0.44 15.72 -22.89
N PRO A 23 -0.82 15.93 -24.17
CA PRO A 23 -0.89 14.86 -25.14
C PRO A 23 0.45 14.16 -25.28
N TYR A 24 0.40 12.86 -25.17
CA TYR A 24 1.48 11.89 -25.21
C TYR A 24 2.40 12.06 -26.42
N LYS A 25 3.72 12.23 -26.22
CA LYS A 25 4.72 12.27 -27.30
C LYS A 25 5.38 10.90 -27.47
N PRO A 26 5.31 10.26 -28.66
CA PRO A 26 5.87 8.94 -28.93
C PRO A 26 7.37 8.77 -28.65
N ALA A 27 8.15 9.86 -28.69
CA ALA A 27 9.60 9.84 -28.45
C ALA A 27 9.97 9.41 -27.01
N LEU A 28 9.06 9.54 -26.03
CA LEU A 28 9.26 9.14 -24.65
C LEU A 28 9.14 7.60 -24.42
N LEU A 29 8.72 6.84 -25.44
CA LEU A 29 8.56 5.39 -25.34
C LEU A 29 9.88 4.61 -25.33
N LYS A 30 10.92 5.11 -26.01
CA LYS A 30 12.22 4.43 -26.10
C LYS A 30 13.01 4.41 -24.79
N GLU A 31 12.73 5.33 -23.87
CA GLU A 31 13.39 5.40 -22.54
C GLU A 31 12.60 4.70 -21.44
N ARG A 32 11.50 4.04 -21.77
CA ARG A 32 10.63 3.32 -20.81
C ARG A 32 11.29 2.11 -20.15
N ASP A 33 12.38 1.59 -20.70
CA ASP A 33 13.08 0.40 -20.22
C ASP A 33 14.26 0.70 -19.28
N THR A 34 14.65 1.95 -19.15
CA THR A 34 15.62 2.36 -18.13
C THR A 34 14.91 2.59 -16.81
N HIS A 35 15.46 2.04 -15.74
CA HIS A 35 14.99 2.10 -14.36
C HIS A 35 14.49 3.49 -13.97
N ILE A 36 13.17 3.68 -13.94
CA ILE A 36 12.58 4.95 -13.55
C ILE A 36 12.59 5.03 -12.03
N ALA A 37 13.66 5.60 -11.48
CA ALA A 37 13.70 6.02 -10.10
C ALA A 37 12.66 7.14 -9.89
N LEU A 38 11.80 6.99 -8.89
CA LEU A 38 10.86 8.02 -8.50
C LEU A 38 11.46 8.87 -7.39
N LEU A 39 11.42 10.18 -7.60
CA LEU A 39 11.66 11.16 -6.56
C LEU A 39 10.32 11.73 -6.09
N GLY A 40 9.86 11.32 -4.92
CA GLY A 40 8.70 11.90 -4.26
C GLY A 40 9.09 13.21 -3.58
N LYS A 41 8.43 14.31 -3.92
CA LYS A 41 8.60 15.62 -3.26
C LYS A 41 7.30 16.04 -2.59
N MET A 42 7.41 16.61 -1.43
CA MET A 42 6.31 17.09 -0.61
C MET A 42 6.36 18.61 -0.50
N LEU A 43 5.21 19.26 -0.69
CA LEU A 43 5.06 20.70 -0.53
C LEU A 43 3.96 20.98 0.49
N LYS A 44 4.29 21.74 1.53
CA LYS A 44 3.31 22.15 2.55
C LYS A 44 2.42 23.29 2.05
N ALA A 45 1.15 23.29 2.47
CA ALA A 45 0.27 24.42 2.22
C ALA A 45 0.85 25.72 2.85
N PRO A 46 0.70 26.87 2.21
CA PRO A 46 -0.08 27.22 1.00
C PRO A 46 0.64 26.95 -0.34
N PHE A 47 1.58 26.01 -0.42
CA PHE A 47 2.29 25.57 -1.63
C PHE A 47 3.25 26.58 -2.25
N THR A 48 3.71 27.55 -1.46
CA THR A 48 4.64 28.62 -1.89
C THR A 48 6.10 28.36 -1.49
N GLY A 49 6.37 27.29 -0.71
CA GLY A 49 7.70 26.94 -0.23
C GLY A 49 8.51 26.13 -1.23
N GLN A 50 9.73 25.76 -0.84
CA GLN A 50 10.53 24.78 -1.59
C GLN A 50 10.04 23.36 -1.29
N PRO A 51 9.88 22.52 -2.32
CA PRO A 51 9.55 21.11 -2.14
C PRO A 51 10.62 20.37 -1.35
N VAL A 52 10.20 19.59 -0.36
CA VAL A 52 11.07 18.71 0.40
C VAL A 52 11.05 17.32 -0.22
N GLU A 53 12.22 16.74 -0.42
CA GLU A 53 12.33 15.35 -0.86
C GLU A 53 11.80 14.42 0.21
N LEU A 54 10.79 13.62 -0.14
CA LEU A 54 10.23 12.61 0.73
C LEU A 54 10.96 11.28 0.56
N THR A 55 11.16 10.87 -0.68
CA THR A 55 11.82 9.60 -0.99
C THR A 55 12.29 9.51 -2.44
N LYS A 56 13.24 8.64 -2.66
CA LYS A 56 13.70 8.21 -3.97
C LYS A 56 13.66 6.67 -4.02
N THR A 57 12.96 6.11 -5.00
CA THR A 57 12.95 4.67 -5.22
C THR A 57 14.08 4.25 -6.17
N GLU A 58 14.66 3.09 -5.94
CA GLU A 58 15.67 2.51 -6.84
C GLU A 58 15.02 1.85 -8.06
N ASN A 59 13.82 1.26 -7.85
CA ASN A 59 13.06 0.59 -8.90
C ASN A 59 11.86 1.45 -9.30
N ARG A 60 11.12 0.95 -10.28
CA ARG A 60 9.90 1.61 -10.72
C ARG A 60 8.91 1.79 -9.58
N PHE A 61 8.47 3.01 -9.36
CA PHE A 61 7.39 3.33 -8.44
C PHE A 61 6.11 2.54 -8.76
N ALA A 62 5.55 1.89 -7.77
CA ALA A 62 4.37 1.05 -7.90
C ALA A 62 3.18 1.51 -7.05
N GLY A 63 3.37 2.49 -6.16
CA GLY A 63 2.28 3.07 -5.38
C GLY A 63 2.75 3.73 -4.09
N LEU A 64 1.86 4.55 -3.54
CA LEU A 64 2.03 5.22 -2.27
C LEU A 64 0.69 5.19 -1.54
N THR A 65 0.70 4.84 -0.25
CA THR A 65 -0.49 4.80 0.60
C THR A 65 -0.21 5.52 1.90
N TRP A 66 -1.08 6.45 2.26
CA TRP A 66 -0.98 7.21 3.49
C TRP A 66 -1.55 6.45 4.67
N GLY A 67 -0.90 6.57 5.82
CA GLY A 67 -1.49 6.26 7.10
C GLY A 67 -2.42 7.35 7.60
N GLU A 68 -3.26 7.03 8.58
CA GLU A 68 -4.17 8.00 9.21
C GLU A 68 -3.40 8.96 10.13
N LYS A 69 -2.30 8.51 10.73
CA LYS A 69 -1.60 9.20 11.83
C LYS A 69 -0.08 9.17 11.65
N ASN A 70 0.58 10.08 12.37
CA ASN A 70 2.04 10.11 12.58
C ASN A 70 2.86 10.19 11.29
N GLY A 71 2.34 10.84 10.25
CA GLY A 71 3.05 10.97 8.97
C GLY A 71 3.40 9.65 8.30
N LEU A 72 2.74 8.55 8.69
CA LEU A 72 3.01 7.22 8.13
C LEU A 72 2.72 7.21 6.63
N VAL A 73 3.67 6.66 5.86
CA VAL A 73 3.55 6.43 4.43
C VAL A 73 4.09 5.06 4.10
N MET A 74 3.33 4.29 3.34
CA MET A 74 3.82 3.09 2.68
C MET A 74 4.15 3.41 1.23
N VAL A 75 5.39 3.18 0.82
CA VAL A 75 5.85 3.35 -0.56
C VAL A 75 6.20 2.00 -1.14
N ARG A 76 5.72 1.75 -2.35
CA ARG A 76 5.99 0.51 -3.07
C ARG A 76 6.74 0.80 -4.37
N ASP A 77 7.78 0.03 -4.61
CA ASP A 77 8.46 -0.05 -5.90
C ASP A 77 8.47 -1.48 -6.46
N MET A 78 8.79 -1.62 -7.73
CA MET A 78 8.85 -2.90 -8.41
C MET A 78 10.00 -2.96 -9.41
N ASP A 79 10.82 -4.00 -9.28
CA ASP A 79 11.77 -4.41 -10.29
C ASP A 79 11.09 -5.32 -11.31
N ARG A 80 11.02 -4.87 -12.55
CA ARG A 80 10.38 -5.62 -13.66
C ARG A 80 11.19 -6.84 -14.09
N ASN A 81 12.52 -6.76 -14.01
CA ASN A 81 13.41 -7.82 -14.49
C ASN A 81 13.32 -9.03 -13.57
N THR A 82 13.41 -8.79 -12.25
CA THR A 82 13.32 -9.84 -11.23
C THR A 82 11.89 -10.15 -10.81
N ARG A 83 10.92 -9.32 -11.23
CA ARG A 83 9.50 -9.40 -10.82
C ARG A 83 9.33 -9.34 -9.31
N ARG A 84 10.13 -8.54 -8.64
CA ARG A 84 10.06 -8.33 -7.19
C ARG A 84 9.44 -6.98 -6.87
N SER A 85 8.51 -7.00 -5.92
CA SER A 85 7.91 -5.81 -5.33
C SER A 85 8.49 -5.59 -3.93
N ARG A 86 8.94 -4.36 -3.65
CA ARG A 86 9.38 -3.95 -2.33
C ARG A 86 8.40 -2.93 -1.75
N THR A 87 8.14 -3.04 -0.46
CA THR A 87 7.30 -2.09 0.28
C THR A 87 8.10 -1.54 1.44
N PHE A 88 8.11 -0.23 1.55
CA PHE A 88 8.84 0.51 2.58
C PHE A 88 7.86 1.32 3.44
N LEU A 89 8.16 1.39 4.75
CA LEU A 89 7.55 2.36 5.66
C LEU A 89 8.43 3.61 5.74
N MET A 90 7.78 4.75 5.76
CA MET A 90 8.40 6.06 5.89
C MET A 90 7.61 6.95 6.83
N ASN A 91 8.25 7.98 7.34
CA ASN A 91 7.60 9.04 8.08
C ASN A 91 7.70 10.36 7.29
N ALA A 92 6.58 10.84 6.76
CA ALA A 92 6.52 12.10 6.02
C ALA A 92 6.78 13.34 6.89
N ASP A 93 6.55 13.24 8.20
CA ASP A 93 6.85 14.33 9.15
C ASP A 93 8.35 14.38 9.49
N ASN A 94 9.08 13.28 9.23
CA ASN A 94 10.54 13.19 9.39
C ASN A 94 11.19 12.53 8.16
N PRO A 95 11.26 13.22 7.01
CA PRO A 95 11.79 12.66 5.76
C PRO A 95 13.28 12.35 5.78
N SER A 96 14.02 12.82 6.78
CA SER A 96 15.44 12.46 6.98
C SER A 96 15.64 11.04 7.53
N GLN A 97 14.58 10.43 8.10
CA GLN A 97 14.62 9.05 8.54
C GLN A 97 14.63 8.11 7.34
N ALA A 98 15.60 7.19 7.31
CA ALA A 98 15.71 6.24 6.22
C ALA A 98 14.45 5.36 6.09
N PRO A 99 13.98 5.10 4.85
CA PRO A 99 12.89 4.18 4.59
C PRO A 99 13.17 2.79 5.16
N ARG A 100 12.20 2.21 5.84
CA ARG A 100 12.29 0.86 6.41
C ARG A 100 11.64 -0.15 5.49
N LEU A 101 12.42 -1.07 4.92
CA LEU A 101 11.89 -2.19 4.12
C LEU A 101 11.06 -3.12 5.01
N ILE A 102 9.80 -3.40 4.62
CA ILE A 102 8.91 -4.32 5.35
C ILE A 102 8.60 -5.57 4.54
N TRP A 103 8.47 -5.46 3.22
CA TRP A 103 8.27 -6.60 2.34
C TRP A 103 9.14 -6.51 1.09
N ASN A 104 9.70 -7.65 0.67
CA ASN A 104 10.44 -7.82 -0.57
C ASN A 104 10.08 -9.19 -1.17
N LEU A 105 9.05 -9.22 -2.00
CA LEU A 105 8.40 -10.45 -2.45
C LEU A 105 8.34 -10.51 -3.97
N SER A 106 8.40 -11.73 -4.52
CA SER A 106 8.03 -11.92 -5.91
C SER A 106 6.54 -11.63 -6.10
N ILE A 107 6.17 -10.90 -7.15
CA ILE A 107 4.76 -10.66 -7.49
C ILE A 107 4.02 -11.94 -7.87
N GLN A 108 4.74 -13.03 -8.11
CA GLN A 108 4.21 -14.34 -8.42
C GLN A 108 4.08 -15.25 -7.18
N ASP A 109 4.66 -14.83 -6.05
CA ASP A 109 4.58 -15.60 -4.81
C ASP A 109 3.23 -15.41 -4.14
N ARG A 110 2.31 -16.34 -4.40
CA ARG A 110 0.98 -16.33 -3.81
C ARG A 110 0.98 -16.85 -2.37
N TYR A 111 1.93 -17.74 -2.04
CA TYR A 111 1.96 -18.41 -0.73
C TYR A 111 2.44 -17.49 0.40
N ASN A 112 3.42 -16.63 0.12
CA ASN A 112 3.98 -15.68 1.08
C ASN A 112 3.40 -14.27 0.93
N ASN A 113 2.30 -14.12 0.18
CA ASN A 113 1.64 -12.83 0.02
C ASN A 113 1.03 -12.37 1.37
N PRO A 114 1.47 -11.23 1.94
CA PRO A 114 0.97 -10.74 3.23
C PRO A 114 -0.46 -10.21 3.15
N GLY A 115 -1.06 -10.16 1.99
CA GLY A 115 -2.36 -9.55 1.75
C GLY A 115 -2.27 -8.09 1.34
N GLN A 116 -3.43 -7.44 1.34
CA GLN A 116 -3.58 -6.01 1.04
C GLN A 116 -3.98 -5.27 2.31
N PRO A 117 -3.44 -4.06 2.54
CA PRO A 117 -3.85 -3.26 3.68
C PRO A 117 -5.32 -2.86 3.58
N GLU A 118 -6.03 -2.97 4.70
CA GLU A 118 -7.36 -2.41 4.85
C GLU A 118 -7.31 -0.89 4.89
N MET A 119 -8.29 -0.29 4.25
CA MET A 119 -8.36 1.15 4.06
C MET A 119 -9.56 1.75 4.79
N LYS A 120 -9.35 2.93 5.36
CA LYS A 120 -10.39 3.75 5.99
C LYS A 120 -10.64 4.99 5.13
N ARG A 121 -11.91 5.29 4.90
CA ARG A 121 -12.29 6.53 4.22
C ARG A 121 -12.49 7.65 5.24
N LEU A 122 -11.76 8.73 5.07
CA LEU A 122 -11.90 9.93 5.89
C LEU A 122 -13.11 10.77 5.46
N PRO A 123 -13.61 11.69 6.32
CA PRO A 123 -14.73 12.58 5.98
C PRO A 123 -14.51 13.44 4.73
N ASN A 124 -13.25 13.74 4.40
CA ASN A 124 -12.87 14.48 3.19
C ASN A 124 -12.84 13.60 1.92
N GLY A 125 -13.25 12.32 2.02
CA GLY A 125 -13.28 11.37 0.92
C GLY A 125 -11.97 10.66 0.62
N GLN A 126 -10.86 11.04 1.25
CA GLN A 126 -9.56 10.37 1.07
C GLN A 126 -9.54 9.01 1.75
N ALA A 127 -8.89 8.03 1.08
CA ALA A 127 -8.65 6.72 1.65
C ALA A 127 -7.24 6.68 2.26
N VAL A 128 -7.14 6.21 3.50
CA VAL A 128 -5.90 6.01 4.23
C VAL A 128 -5.84 4.59 4.80
N LEU A 129 -4.65 4.12 5.21
CA LEU A 129 -4.52 2.85 5.92
C LEU A 129 -5.39 2.88 7.18
N LEU A 130 -6.17 1.84 7.41
CA LEU A 130 -6.84 1.62 8.68
C LEU A 130 -5.78 1.30 9.73
N GLN A 131 -5.52 2.26 10.62
CA GLN A 131 -4.44 2.21 11.59
C GLN A 131 -4.97 2.26 13.02
N ASN A 132 -4.59 1.26 13.84
CA ASN A 132 -4.84 1.21 15.27
C ASN A 132 -3.50 1.17 16.03
N GLY A 133 -3.07 2.30 16.58
CA GLY A 133 -1.74 2.44 17.16
C GLY A 133 -0.66 2.09 16.13
N ASP A 134 0.20 1.15 16.48
CA ASP A 134 1.26 0.64 15.61
C ASP A 134 0.79 -0.50 14.69
N ASN A 135 -0.51 -0.78 14.64
CA ASN A 135 -1.03 -1.89 13.84
C ASN A 135 -1.81 -1.40 12.63
N ILE A 136 -1.71 -2.17 11.54
CA ILE A 136 -2.58 -2.14 10.37
C ILE A 136 -3.21 -3.52 10.19
N PHE A 137 -4.22 -3.60 9.34
CA PHE A 137 -4.90 -4.86 9.05
C PHE A 137 -4.67 -5.24 7.59
N LEU A 138 -4.47 -6.54 7.37
CA LEU A 138 -4.17 -7.10 6.06
C LEU A 138 -5.18 -8.21 5.75
N THR A 139 -5.85 -8.11 4.60
CA THR A 139 -6.69 -9.18 4.07
C THR A 139 -6.06 -9.80 2.85
N GLY A 140 -6.21 -11.10 2.68
CA GLY A 140 -5.63 -11.79 1.55
C GLY A 140 -6.30 -13.12 1.24
N GLN A 141 -6.01 -13.65 0.06
CA GLN A 141 -6.56 -14.94 -0.40
C GLN A 141 -5.96 -16.13 0.32
N GLY A 142 -4.74 -16.02 0.86
CA GLY A 142 -4.11 -17.08 1.64
C GLY A 142 -3.92 -18.37 0.86
N ALA A 143 -3.27 -18.31 -0.29
CA ALA A 143 -3.05 -19.47 -1.15
C ALA A 143 -2.37 -20.62 -0.38
N THR A 144 -2.88 -21.84 -0.59
CA THR A 144 -2.30 -23.09 -0.08
C THR A 144 -2.29 -24.16 -1.18
N PRO A 145 -1.54 -25.26 -1.02
CA PRO A 145 -1.61 -26.37 -1.97
C PRO A 145 -3.00 -27.00 -2.11
N LYS A 146 -3.89 -26.80 -1.12
CA LYS A 146 -5.26 -27.31 -1.10
C LYS A 146 -6.32 -26.28 -1.55
N GLY A 147 -5.90 -25.10 -1.98
CA GLY A 147 -6.78 -23.99 -2.36
C GLY A 147 -6.56 -22.74 -1.53
N ASP A 148 -7.32 -21.71 -1.84
CA ASP A 148 -7.22 -20.43 -1.15
C ASP A 148 -7.93 -20.49 0.22
N ARG A 149 -7.32 -19.88 1.22
CA ARG A 149 -7.78 -19.75 2.60
C ARG A 149 -7.77 -18.28 2.99
N PRO A 150 -8.79 -17.52 2.63
CA PRO A 150 -8.84 -16.09 2.94
C PRO A 150 -8.60 -15.83 4.42
N PHE A 151 -7.93 -14.73 4.69
CA PHE A 151 -7.50 -14.38 6.04
C PHE A 151 -7.62 -12.89 6.33
N LEU A 152 -7.61 -12.58 7.63
CA LEU A 152 -7.40 -11.25 8.19
C LEU A 152 -6.25 -11.33 9.20
N ASP A 153 -5.23 -10.54 8.99
CA ASP A 153 -4.09 -10.39 9.88
C ASP A 153 -4.04 -8.99 10.48
N ARG A 154 -3.65 -8.89 11.74
CA ARG A 154 -3.16 -7.68 12.38
C ARG A 154 -1.64 -7.64 12.25
N PHE A 155 -1.11 -6.66 11.54
CA PHE A 155 0.31 -6.49 11.28
C PHE A 155 0.86 -5.32 12.10
N ASN A 156 1.84 -5.60 12.95
CA ASN A 156 2.48 -4.57 13.76
C ASN A 156 3.65 -3.92 13.02
N LEU A 157 3.56 -2.61 12.81
CA LEU A 157 4.53 -1.82 12.05
C LEU A 157 5.89 -1.67 12.74
N THR A 158 5.94 -1.81 14.06
CA THR A 158 7.17 -1.71 14.85
C THR A 158 7.92 -3.03 14.87
N THR A 159 7.23 -4.13 15.17
CA THR A 159 7.84 -5.47 15.29
C THR A 159 7.89 -6.25 13.98
N LEU A 160 7.14 -5.83 12.97
CA LEU A 160 6.92 -6.49 11.67
C LEU A 160 6.36 -7.91 11.82
N LYS A 161 5.59 -8.16 12.87
CA LYS A 161 4.93 -9.44 13.11
C LYS A 161 3.45 -9.37 12.75
N SER A 162 2.95 -10.45 12.14
CA SER A 162 1.52 -10.67 11.91
C SER A 162 0.92 -11.55 13.00
N GLU A 163 -0.30 -11.21 13.38
CA GLU A 163 -1.18 -12.04 14.19
C GLU A 163 -2.43 -12.36 13.38
N ARG A 164 -2.75 -13.64 13.23
CA ARG A 164 -3.92 -14.10 12.49
C ARG A 164 -5.18 -13.89 13.31
N LEU A 165 -6.07 -12.96 12.90
CA LEU A 165 -7.36 -12.72 13.54
C LEU A 165 -8.46 -13.63 12.97
N PHE A 166 -8.39 -13.93 11.67
CA PHE A 166 -9.34 -14.78 10.98
C PHE A 166 -8.66 -15.60 9.89
N ARG A 167 -9.09 -16.82 9.68
CA ARG A 167 -8.75 -17.66 8.54
C ARG A 167 -9.92 -18.55 8.16
N CYS A 168 -10.25 -18.58 6.88
CA CYS A 168 -11.26 -19.48 6.32
C CYS A 168 -10.92 -20.94 6.62
N ASP A 169 -11.93 -21.73 7.00
CA ASP A 169 -11.79 -23.17 7.26
C ASP A 169 -11.65 -24.00 5.97
N ASP A 170 -11.57 -25.34 6.14
CA ASP A 170 -11.33 -26.26 5.03
C ASP A 170 -12.59 -26.62 4.23
N ASN A 171 -13.77 -26.30 4.75
CA ASN A 171 -15.05 -26.78 4.21
C ASN A 171 -15.87 -25.68 3.56
N SER A 172 -15.44 -24.44 3.66
CA SER A 172 -16.11 -23.28 3.13
C SER A 172 -15.15 -22.37 2.36
N TYR A 173 -15.69 -21.39 1.66
CA TYR A 173 -14.94 -20.23 1.22
C TYR A 173 -15.49 -19.00 1.91
N GLU A 174 -14.73 -18.44 2.84
CA GLU A 174 -15.15 -17.29 3.62
C GLU A 174 -14.09 -16.20 3.57
N SER A 175 -14.46 -15.01 3.16
CA SER A 175 -13.57 -13.86 3.02
C SER A 175 -14.09 -12.67 3.79
N VAL A 176 -13.18 -11.89 4.38
CA VAL A 176 -13.52 -10.64 5.05
C VAL A 176 -13.89 -9.60 4.00
N THR A 177 -15.08 -8.99 4.17
CA THR A 177 -15.60 -7.97 3.26
C THR A 177 -15.31 -6.56 3.77
N THR A 178 -15.42 -6.34 5.09
CA THR A 178 -15.15 -5.03 5.70
C THR A 178 -14.91 -5.17 7.20
N LEU A 179 -14.05 -4.31 7.74
CA LEU A 179 -13.90 -4.15 9.18
C LEU A 179 -14.93 -3.11 9.68
N LEU A 180 -15.58 -3.44 10.80
CA LEU A 180 -16.57 -2.58 11.46
C LEU A 180 -15.97 -1.81 12.65
N SER A 181 -14.81 -2.24 13.14
CA SER A 181 -14.11 -1.59 14.25
C SER A 181 -12.65 -1.31 13.89
N ASP A 182 -12.16 -0.17 14.37
CA ASP A 182 -10.79 0.25 14.09
C ASP A 182 -9.72 -0.65 14.75
N ASP A 183 -10.10 -1.49 15.73
CA ASP A 183 -9.22 -2.45 16.40
C ASP A 183 -9.20 -3.84 15.76
N GLY A 184 -10.02 -4.04 14.71
CA GLY A 184 -10.14 -5.31 14.00
C GLY A 184 -10.93 -6.39 14.74
N SER A 185 -11.59 -6.06 15.88
CA SER A 185 -12.34 -7.03 16.68
C SER A 185 -13.71 -7.40 16.07
N LYS A 186 -14.21 -6.54 15.16
CA LYS A 186 -15.50 -6.74 14.48
C LYS A 186 -15.34 -6.55 12.99
N PHE A 187 -15.77 -7.53 12.23
CA PHE A 187 -15.74 -7.51 10.77
C PHE A 187 -16.92 -8.30 10.18
N ILE A 188 -17.24 -8.04 8.93
CA ILE A 188 -18.21 -8.78 8.15
C ILE A 188 -17.48 -9.71 7.21
N THR A 189 -17.92 -10.95 7.13
CA THR A 189 -17.46 -11.94 6.16
C THR A 189 -18.52 -12.22 5.11
N ARG A 190 -18.10 -12.69 3.97
CA ARG A 190 -18.93 -13.34 2.97
C ARG A 190 -18.58 -14.82 2.97
N HIS A 191 -19.58 -15.63 3.29
CA HIS A 191 -19.43 -17.08 3.40
C HIS A 191 -20.17 -17.80 2.28
N GLU A 192 -19.57 -18.83 1.73
CA GLU A 192 -20.18 -19.72 0.74
C GLU A 192 -19.67 -21.16 0.88
N THR A 193 -20.50 -22.13 0.50
CA THR A 193 -20.15 -23.54 0.39
C THR A 193 -20.65 -24.12 -0.92
N GLN A 194 -20.34 -25.38 -1.20
CA GLN A 194 -20.85 -26.06 -2.40
C GLN A 194 -22.38 -26.16 -2.44
N THR A 195 -23.03 -26.10 -1.28
CA THR A 195 -24.49 -26.27 -1.14
C THR A 195 -25.22 -25.02 -0.64
N SER A 196 -24.48 -23.99 -0.23
CA SER A 196 -25.03 -22.72 0.24
C SER A 196 -24.46 -21.57 -0.57
N PRO A 197 -25.34 -20.76 -1.23
CA PRO A 197 -24.88 -19.59 -1.96
C PRO A 197 -24.24 -18.57 -1.01
N PRO A 198 -23.47 -17.61 -1.57
CA PRO A 198 -22.85 -16.54 -0.79
C PRO A 198 -23.88 -15.71 0.00
N ASN A 199 -23.62 -15.48 1.26
CA ASN A 199 -24.42 -14.63 2.16
C ASN A 199 -23.53 -13.77 3.06
#